data_8341f2136016c81dfe79ff181fcbafab
#
_entry.id   8341f2136016c81dfe79ff181fcbafab
#
_cell.length_a   1.000
_cell.length_b   1.000
_cell.length_c   1.000
_cell.angle_alpha   90.00
_cell.angle_beta   90.00
_cell.angle_gamma   90.00
#
_symmetry.space_group_name_H-M   'P 1'
#
loop_
_entity.id
_entity.type
_entity.pdbx_description
1 polymer ?
#
loop_
_entity_poly.entity_id
_entity_poly.type
_entity_poly.pdbx_seq_one_letter_code
_entity_poly.pdbx_strand_id
1 'polypeptide(L)'
;MALNLGWIEGDPSRLRLPEVDLPRGRHVINGRIYQPTSDAFMLGENLFPPTLPGVVQQLSLSAWDDGLRSRFVRPVFPLEVRIGEYEPIALAADWAVVNQTPAKHQGYAVQWFTMAAALALAFVFRSTNILAWARYRLGKS
;
A
#
# COMPACT_ATOMS: atom_id res chain seq x y z
N MET A 1 -10.50 7.23 18.29
CA MET A 1 -10.29 7.02 16.85
C MET A 1 -9.35 8.10 16.34
N ALA A 2 -8.42 7.74 15.49
CA ALA A 2 -7.63 8.72 14.74
C ALA A 2 -8.34 9.03 13.41
N LEU A 3 -8.31 10.30 13.02
CA LEU A 3 -8.82 10.73 11.72
C LEU A 3 -7.62 11.02 10.82
N ASN A 4 -7.55 10.29 9.71
CA ASN A 4 -6.56 10.51 8.67
C ASN A 4 -7.17 11.42 7.59
N LEU A 5 -6.59 12.61 7.44
CA LEU A 5 -7.07 13.64 6.53
C LEU A 5 -6.53 13.50 5.10
N GLY A 6 -5.62 12.55 4.89
CA GLY A 6 -4.95 12.40 3.59
C GLY A 6 -3.48 12.85 3.64
N TRP A 7 -2.96 13.18 2.48
CA TRP A 7 -1.57 13.52 2.25
C TRP A 7 -1.40 15.03 2.09
N ILE A 8 -0.27 15.54 2.55
CA ILE A 8 0.16 16.91 2.34
C ILE A 8 1.61 16.90 1.87
N GLU A 9 1.94 17.83 0.99
CA GLU A 9 3.32 17.99 0.57
C GLU A 9 4.17 18.49 1.75
N GLY A 10 5.24 17.77 2.03
CA GLY A 10 6.16 18.08 3.10
C GLY A 10 7.38 18.86 2.63
N ASP A 11 8.11 19.44 3.56
CA ASP A 11 9.41 20.07 3.30
C ASP A 11 10.41 18.99 2.78
N PRO A 12 11.03 19.18 1.60
CA PRO A 12 12.03 18.26 1.07
C PRO A 12 13.20 18.02 2.03
N SER A 13 13.56 19.01 2.85
CA SER A 13 14.60 18.87 3.87
C SER A 13 14.17 18.06 5.08
N ARG A 14 12.87 17.82 5.27
CA ARG A 14 12.25 17.15 6.43
C ARG A 14 12.55 17.81 7.77
N LEU A 15 12.98 19.06 7.77
CA LEU A 15 13.31 19.81 9.00
C LEU A 15 12.09 20.49 9.60
N ARG A 16 11.04 20.68 8.81
CA ARG A 16 9.80 21.34 9.25
C ARG A 16 8.59 20.48 8.93
N LEU A 17 7.67 20.45 9.88
CA LEU A 17 6.37 19.86 9.64
C LEU A 17 5.52 20.81 8.81
N PRO A 18 4.73 20.31 7.86
CA PRO A 18 3.77 21.13 7.14
C PRO A 18 2.72 21.70 8.11
N GLU A 19 2.35 22.95 7.89
CA GLU A 19 1.22 23.54 8.61
C GLU A 19 -0.08 23.00 8.04
N VAL A 20 -0.95 22.53 8.93
CA VAL A 20 -2.29 22.06 8.59
C VAL A 20 -3.28 22.96 9.31
N ASP A 21 -4.01 23.77 8.54
CA ASP A 21 -5.08 24.58 9.10
C ASP A 21 -6.34 23.72 9.28
N LEU A 22 -6.64 23.42 10.53
CA LEU A 22 -7.82 22.64 10.89
C LEU A 22 -8.93 23.58 11.36
N PRO A 23 -10.12 23.51 10.76
CA PRO A 23 -11.24 24.35 11.19
C PRO A 23 -11.63 24.01 12.64
N ARG A 24 -11.90 25.07 13.41
CA ARG A 24 -12.33 24.92 14.81
C ARG A 24 -13.83 24.61 14.87
N GLY A 25 -14.22 23.88 15.90
CA GLY A 25 -15.62 23.60 16.16
C GLY A 25 -16.02 22.14 15.92
N ARG A 26 -17.31 21.92 15.84
CA ARG A 26 -17.88 20.58 15.59
C ARG A 26 -18.13 20.37 14.11
N HIS A 27 -17.53 19.33 13.56
CA HIS A 27 -17.69 18.96 12.16
C HIS A 27 -18.30 17.57 12.06
N VAL A 28 -19.16 17.39 11.06
CA VAL A 28 -19.67 16.08 10.64
C VAL A 28 -18.87 15.73 9.39
N ILE A 29 -18.23 14.60 9.41
CA ILE A 29 -17.39 14.12 8.30
C ILE A 29 -17.81 12.73 7.89
N ASN A 30 -17.70 12.43 6.60
CA ASN A 30 -17.83 11.08 6.07
C ASN A 30 -16.45 10.49 5.87
N GLY A 31 -16.29 9.23 6.22
CA GLY A 31 -15.02 8.54 6.08
C GLY A 31 -15.21 7.03 6.16
N ARG A 32 -14.13 6.31 5.86
CA ARG A 32 -14.11 4.85 5.94
C ARG A 32 -13.22 4.41 7.09
N ILE A 33 -13.69 3.44 7.86
CA ILE A 33 -12.86 2.78 8.86
C ILE A 33 -11.81 1.97 8.11
N TYR A 34 -10.56 2.17 8.50
CA TYR A 34 -9.42 1.43 7.98
C TYR A 34 -8.75 0.67 9.11
N GLN A 35 -8.56 -0.62 8.89
CA GLN A 35 -7.78 -1.48 9.75
C GLN A 35 -6.68 -2.13 8.91
N PRO A 36 -5.41 -1.88 9.20
CA PRO A 36 -4.32 -2.54 8.49
C PRO A 36 -4.41 -4.05 8.71
N THR A 37 -4.24 -4.82 7.64
CA THR A 37 -4.28 -6.30 7.67
C THR A 37 -2.98 -6.91 8.15
N SER A 38 -1.90 -6.16 8.16
CA SER A 38 -0.58 -6.57 8.65
C SER A 38 0.19 -5.37 9.15
N ASP A 39 1.07 -5.63 10.10
CA ASP A 39 2.04 -4.61 10.53
C ASP A 39 3.06 -4.36 9.41
N ALA A 40 3.34 -3.10 9.15
CA ALA A 40 4.39 -2.73 8.23
C ALA A 40 5.76 -3.08 8.84
N PHE A 41 6.70 -3.51 8.00
CA PHE A 41 8.08 -3.65 8.43
C PHE A 41 8.65 -2.29 8.84
N MET A 42 9.16 -2.21 10.07
CA MET A 42 9.76 -0.99 10.60
C MET A 42 11.19 -1.25 11.06
N LEU A 43 12.04 -0.25 10.85
CA LEU A 43 13.39 -0.20 11.41
C LEU A 43 13.32 0.56 12.74
N GLY A 44 13.42 -0.16 13.86
CA GLY A 44 13.39 0.41 15.20
C GLY A 44 12.02 0.33 15.89
N GLU A 45 11.94 0.94 17.05
CA GLU A 45 10.73 0.95 17.87
C GLU A 45 9.75 2.03 17.42
N ASN A 46 8.47 1.68 17.37
CA ASN A 46 7.39 2.60 17.06
C ASN A 46 6.82 3.21 18.35
N LEU A 47 7.54 4.13 18.93
CA LEU A 47 7.15 4.76 20.18
C LEU A 47 6.11 5.87 19.96
N PHE A 48 5.28 6.07 20.96
CA PHE A 48 4.39 7.23 20.99
C PHE A 48 5.22 8.53 21.02
N PRO A 49 4.92 9.52 20.18
CA PRO A 49 5.72 10.74 20.11
C PRO A 49 5.67 11.51 21.44
N PRO A 50 6.82 11.98 21.97
CA PRO A 50 6.89 12.68 23.24
C PRO A 50 6.16 14.03 23.21
N THR A 51 6.07 14.64 22.01
CA THR A 51 5.39 15.93 21.78
C THR A 51 4.43 15.82 20.61
N LEU A 52 3.34 16.59 20.67
CA LEU A 52 2.40 16.76 19.58
C LEU A 52 2.40 18.23 19.13
N PRO A 53 2.43 18.53 17.82
CA PRO A 53 2.50 17.60 16.70
C PRO A 53 3.83 16.85 16.62
N GLY A 54 3.81 15.63 16.15
CA GLY A 54 4.99 14.76 16.02
C GLY A 54 4.92 13.88 14.79
N VAL A 55 6.07 13.32 14.38
CA VAL A 55 6.18 12.40 13.27
C VAL A 55 6.25 10.98 13.81
N VAL A 56 5.50 10.08 13.19
CA VAL A 56 5.52 8.65 13.48
C VAL A 56 5.68 7.87 12.17
N GLN A 57 6.30 6.71 12.23
CA GLN A 57 6.46 5.86 11.05
C GLN A 57 5.17 5.10 10.73
N GLN A 58 4.47 4.66 11.77
CA GLN A 58 3.21 3.95 11.65
C GLN A 58 2.28 4.36 12.79
N LEU A 59 1.01 4.53 12.46
CA LEU A 59 -0.03 4.79 13.44
C LEU A 59 -0.42 3.47 14.14
N SER A 60 0.01 3.32 15.39
CA SER A 60 -0.24 2.09 16.20
C SER A 60 -1.06 2.43 17.44
N LEU A 61 -2.32 2.76 17.25
CA LEU A 61 -3.20 3.22 18.35
C LEU A 61 -3.34 2.21 19.49
N SER A 62 -3.32 0.91 19.19
CA SER A 62 -3.37 -0.15 20.20
C SER A 62 -2.07 -0.26 21.00
N ALA A 63 -0.92 -0.14 20.33
CA ALA A 63 0.39 -0.20 20.99
C ALA A 63 0.68 1.05 21.84
N TRP A 64 0.03 2.16 21.52
CA TRP A 64 0.23 3.44 22.22
C TRP A 64 -0.83 3.74 23.29
N ASP A 65 -1.60 2.77 23.74
CA ASP A 65 -2.75 2.99 24.64
C ASP A 65 -2.35 3.80 25.89
N ASP A 66 -1.23 3.48 26.53
CA ASP A 66 -0.75 4.22 27.71
C ASP A 66 -0.36 5.66 27.38
N GLY A 67 0.33 5.90 26.26
CA GLY A 67 0.69 7.22 25.78
C GLY A 67 -0.54 8.06 25.43
N LEU A 68 -1.53 7.45 24.79
CA LEU A 68 -2.80 8.08 24.45
C LEU A 68 -3.63 8.43 25.71
N ARG A 69 -3.71 7.53 26.68
CA ARG A 69 -4.41 7.75 27.95
C ARG A 69 -3.79 8.90 28.76
N SER A 70 -2.49 9.05 28.70
CA SER A 70 -1.80 10.15 29.40
C SER A 70 -2.06 11.52 28.77
N ARG A 71 -2.42 11.58 27.49
CA ARG A 71 -2.62 12.81 26.73
C ARG A 71 -4.06 13.20 26.51
N PHE A 72 -4.97 12.25 26.47
CA PHE A 72 -6.38 12.48 26.17
C PHE A 72 -7.27 12.07 27.34
N VAL A 73 -8.19 12.94 27.72
CA VAL A 73 -9.15 12.70 28.81
C VAL A 73 -10.11 11.53 28.50
N ARG A 74 -10.38 11.32 27.22
CA ARG A 74 -11.24 10.24 26.76
C ARG A 74 -10.43 9.14 26.10
N PRO A 75 -10.78 7.86 26.28
CA PRO A 75 -10.09 6.76 25.60
C PRO A 75 -10.18 6.91 24.09
N VAL A 76 -9.04 6.73 23.43
CA VAL A 76 -8.96 6.75 21.98
C VAL A 76 -9.25 5.34 21.48
N PHE A 77 -10.31 5.20 20.69
CA PHE A 77 -10.66 3.92 20.10
C PHE A 77 -9.58 3.52 19.06
N PRO A 78 -9.08 2.26 19.07
CA PRO A 78 -7.91 1.87 18.29
C PRO A 78 -8.21 1.62 16.81
N LEU A 79 -8.95 2.51 16.18
CA LEU A 79 -9.25 2.48 14.76
C LEU A 79 -8.88 3.80 14.09
N GLU A 80 -8.46 3.71 12.84
CA GLU A 80 -8.25 4.83 11.93
C GLU A 80 -9.50 5.04 11.07
N VAL A 81 -9.90 6.30 10.93
CA VAL A 81 -10.89 6.71 9.96
C VAL A 81 -10.20 7.49 8.86
N ARG A 82 -10.27 7.02 7.64
CA ARG A 82 -9.81 7.74 6.45
C ARG A 82 -10.92 8.62 5.94
N ILE A 83 -10.67 9.91 5.85
CA ILE A 83 -11.65 10.90 5.39
C ILE A 83 -12.06 10.65 3.95
N GLY A 84 -13.29 11.00 3.58
CA GLY A 84 -13.77 10.98 2.20
C GLY A 84 -13.06 12.02 1.35
N GLU A 85 -12.80 11.70 0.10
CA GLU A 85 -12.07 12.54 -0.87
C GLU A 85 -12.70 13.93 -1.05
N TYR A 86 -14.03 14.01 -0.95
CA TYR A 86 -14.78 15.25 -1.19
C TYR A 86 -15.15 16.02 0.09
N GLU A 87 -14.60 15.65 1.22
CA GLU A 87 -14.85 16.36 2.48
C GLU A 87 -14.10 17.70 2.52
N PRO A 88 -14.72 18.77 3.04
CA PRO A 88 -14.14 20.12 3.01
C PRO A 88 -12.79 20.24 3.71
N ILE A 89 -12.52 19.39 4.69
CA ILE A 89 -11.26 19.39 5.45
C ILE A 89 -10.29 18.30 4.97
N ALA A 90 -10.62 17.58 3.90
CA ALA A 90 -9.73 16.59 3.34
C ALA A 90 -8.52 17.27 2.69
N LEU A 91 -7.35 16.71 2.95
CA LEU A 91 -6.14 16.96 2.19
C LEU A 91 -6.18 16.12 0.90
N ALA A 92 -5.05 15.78 0.32
CA ALA A 92 -5.04 14.84 -0.80
C ALA A 92 -5.45 13.44 -0.29
N ALA A 93 -6.73 13.12 -0.39
CA ALA A 93 -7.34 11.89 0.16
C ALA A 93 -7.53 10.80 -0.90
N ASP A 94 -6.58 10.67 -1.84
CA ASP A 94 -6.57 9.59 -2.83
C ASP A 94 -6.14 8.27 -2.16
N TRP A 95 -7.12 7.54 -1.67
CA TRP A 95 -6.91 6.24 -1.02
C TRP A 95 -6.88 5.13 -2.07
N ALA A 96 -5.69 4.72 -2.48
CA ALA A 96 -5.52 3.58 -3.37
C ALA A 96 -6.16 2.32 -2.76
N VAL A 97 -7.23 1.84 -3.39
CA VAL A 97 -7.94 0.62 -2.95
C VAL A 97 -7.18 -0.63 -3.37
N VAL A 98 -6.34 -0.54 -4.38
CA VAL A 98 -5.62 -1.67 -4.99
C VAL A 98 -4.14 -1.32 -5.15
N ASN A 99 -3.27 -2.13 -4.56
CA ASN A 99 -1.82 -1.94 -4.64
C ASN A 99 -1.21 -2.28 -6.01
N GLN A 100 -1.97 -2.94 -6.89
CA GLN A 100 -1.49 -3.40 -8.19
C GLN A 100 -2.49 -3.00 -9.28
N THR A 101 -1.99 -2.35 -10.31
CA THR A 101 -2.81 -2.00 -11.48
C THR A 101 -3.10 -3.23 -12.33
N PRO A 102 -4.24 -3.29 -13.05
CA PRO A 102 -4.54 -4.38 -13.99
C PRO A 102 -3.42 -4.60 -15.02
N ALA A 103 -2.75 -3.54 -15.46
CA ALA A 103 -1.62 -3.61 -16.39
C ALA A 103 -0.45 -4.42 -15.85
N LYS A 104 -0.14 -4.30 -14.54
CA LYS A 104 0.91 -5.13 -13.92
C LYS A 104 0.54 -6.61 -13.89
N HIS A 105 -0.71 -6.94 -13.59
CA HIS A 105 -1.18 -8.32 -13.63
C HIS A 105 -1.10 -8.93 -15.04
N GLN A 106 -1.47 -8.16 -16.07
CA GLN A 106 -1.31 -8.57 -17.45
C GLN A 106 0.16 -8.78 -17.84
N GLY A 107 1.05 -7.89 -17.42
CA GLY A 107 2.49 -8.03 -17.64
C GLY A 107 3.04 -9.33 -17.03
N TYR A 108 2.69 -9.63 -15.81
CA TYR A 108 3.08 -10.90 -15.17
C TYR A 108 2.47 -12.13 -15.88
N ALA A 109 1.21 -12.06 -16.29
CA ALA A 109 0.59 -13.15 -17.04
C ALA A 109 1.34 -13.45 -18.34
N VAL A 110 1.64 -12.42 -19.13
CA VAL A 110 2.44 -12.58 -20.37
C VAL A 110 3.78 -13.22 -20.08
N GLN A 111 4.49 -12.76 -19.04
CA GLN A 111 5.77 -13.34 -18.64
C GLN A 111 5.68 -14.82 -18.30
N TRP A 112 4.70 -15.22 -17.48
CA TRP A 112 4.51 -16.60 -17.09
C TRP A 112 4.12 -17.51 -18.25
N PHE A 113 3.20 -17.05 -19.10
CA PHE A 113 2.81 -17.81 -20.28
C PHE A 113 3.95 -17.97 -21.29
N THR A 114 4.77 -16.95 -21.49
CA THR A 114 5.94 -17.02 -22.35
C THR A 114 6.96 -18.02 -21.84
N MET A 115 7.25 -18.00 -20.52
CA MET A 115 8.14 -19.00 -19.92
C MET A 115 7.58 -20.42 -20.05
N ALA A 116 6.29 -20.61 -19.79
CA ALA A 116 5.64 -21.90 -19.92
C ALA A 116 5.71 -22.43 -21.37
N ALA A 117 5.44 -21.57 -22.35
CA ALA A 117 5.56 -21.93 -23.78
C ALA A 117 7.00 -22.29 -24.16
N ALA A 118 7.99 -21.52 -23.71
CA ALA A 118 9.40 -21.82 -23.97
C ALA A 118 9.82 -23.17 -23.37
N LEU A 119 9.42 -23.45 -22.13
CA LEU A 119 9.69 -24.75 -21.49
C LEU A 119 8.99 -25.91 -22.19
N ALA A 120 7.73 -25.73 -22.59
CA ALA A 120 6.98 -26.75 -23.35
C ALA A 120 7.67 -27.04 -24.68
N LEU A 121 8.07 -26.03 -25.42
CA LEU A 121 8.82 -26.19 -26.66
C LEU A 121 10.16 -26.91 -26.43
N ALA A 122 10.93 -26.50 -25.45
CA ALA A 122 12.19 -27.14 -25.09
C ALA A 122 11.98 -28.61 -24.72
N PHE A 123 10.94 -28.92 -23.96
CA PHE A 123 10.57 -30.29 -23.60
C PHE A 123 10.22 -31.12 -24.84
N VAL A 124 9.38 -30.58 -25.72
CA VAL A 124 9.00 -31.29 -26.98
C VAL A 124 10.24 -31.55 -27.83
N PHE A 125 11.10 -30.56 -28.05
CA PHE A 125 12.32 -30.77 -28.86
C PHE A 125 13.29 -31.76 -28.21
N ARG A 126 13.39 -31.79 -26.89
CA ARG A 126 14.27 -32.71 -26.17
C ARG A 126 13.73 -34.13 -26.09
N SER A 127 12.42 -34.27 -25.94
CA SER A 127 11.75 -35.59 -25.71
C SER A 127 11.29 -36.28 -26.97
N THR A 128 11.30 -35.58 -28.12
CA THR A 128 10.78 -36.15 -29.39
C THR A 128 11.82 -36.03 -30.50
N ASN A 129 11.74 -36.96 -31.47
CA ASN A 129 12.58 -36.93 -32.67
C ASN A 129 11.99 -36.07 -33.80
N ILE A 130 11.24 -35.01 -33.44
CA ILE A 130 10.59 -34.11 -34.41
C ILE A 130 11.60 -33.52 -35.40
N LEU A 131 12.78 -33.11 -34.94
CA LEU A 131 13.82 -32.60 -35.83
C LEU A 131 14.34 -33.62 -36.81
N ALA A 132 14.52 -34.87 -36.39
CA ALA A 132 14.92 -35.94 -37.29
C ALA A 132 13.82 -36.26 -38.30
N TRP A 133 12.60 -36.30 -37.87
CA TRP A 133 11.43 -36.49 -38.74
C TRP A 133 11.25 -35.37 -39.75
N ALA A 134 11.39 -34.09 -39.32
CA ALA A 134 11.30 -32.95 -40.22
C ALA A 134 12.42 -32.97 -41.29
N ARG A 135 13.68 -33.27 -40.90
CA ARG A 135 14.78 -33.44 -41.86
C ARG A 135 14.55 -34.52 -42.85
N TYR A 136 14.00 -35.66 -42.41
CA TYR A 136 13.65 -36.80 -43.30
C TYR A 136 12.57 -36.37 -44.31
N ARG A 137 11.56 -35.61 -43.92
CA ARG A 137 10.52 -35.12 -44.82
C ARG A 137 11.04 -34.11 -45.85
N LEU A 138 11.87 -33.14 -45.41
CA LEU A 138 12.42 -32.08 -46.25
C LEU A 138 13.52 -32.60 -47.19
N GLY A 139 14.21 -33.68 -46.83
CA GLY A 139 15.22 -34.31 -47.70
C GLY A 139 14.66 -35.28 -48.75
N LYS A 140 13.33 -35.46 -48.82
CA LYS A 140 12.64 -36.27 -49.79
C LYS A 140 11.95 -35.51 -50.92
N SER A 141 12.11 -34.17 -50.99
CA SER A 141 11.57 -33.33 -52.05
C SER A 141 12.62 -33.05 -53.10
#